data_dd0d8d4ce398e6d726cc2bb9a52cd51f
#
_entry.id   dd0d8d4ce398e6d726cc2bb9a52cd51f
#
_cell.length_a   1.000
_cell.length_b   1.000
_cell.length_c   1.000
_cell.angle_alpha   90.00
_cell.angle_beta   90.00
_cell.angle_gamma   90.00
#
_symmetry.space_group_name_H-M   'P 1'
#
loop_
_entity.id
_entity.type
_entity.pdbx_description
1 polymer ?
#
loop_
_entity_poly.entity_id
_entity_poly.type
_entity_poly.pdbx_seq_one_letter_code
_entity_poly.pdbx_strand_id
1 'polypeptide(L)'
;MNILDQLAEHARQRVEAAKQTVPLAEAKRQALALPKGDFRFEKALAKPGLAFICECKKASPSKGLIAPDFPYLQIAKEYEAAGADAISVLTEPKWFLGMDAYLKEITSAVSTPCLRKDFTVDEYMIYEAKLLGASAVLLICAILDDAQLKEYLAICDGLGLSALVEAHDDAEVDRALKAGARILGVNNRNLKDFTVDTANSRRLRSRIPKKVLFVSESGVKTAEDVAQLAAIGADAVLIGETLMRAPDKTAKLQELKGLL
;
A
#
# COMPACT_ATOMS: atom_id res chain seq x y z
N MET A 1 -12.45 -12.41 17.55
CA MET A 1 -12.25 -11.66 16.30
C MET A 1 -11.00 -10.82 16.49
N ASN A 2 -9.93 -11.08 15.74
CA ASN A 2 -8.69 -10.29 15.80
C ASN A 2 -8.90 -8.92 15.13
N ILE A 3 -7.90 -8.03 15.18
CA ILE A 3 -8.04 -6.68 14.61
C ILE A 3 -8.20 -6.71 13.08
N LEU A 4 -7.55 -7.63 12.39
CA LEU A 4 -7.65 -7.76 10.94
C LEU A 4 -9.06 -8.16 10.51
N ASP A 5 -9.70 -9.09 11.25
CA ASP A 5 -11.08 -9.47 11.00
C ASP A 5 -12.04 -8.27 11.20
N GLN A 6 -11.80 -7.45 12.23
CA GLN A 6 -12.60 -6.25 12.50
C GLN A 6 -12.45 -5.20 11.39
N LEU A 7 -11.23 -5.01 10.89
CA LEU A 7 -10.92 -4.10 9.78
C LEU A 7 -11.60 -4.56 8.48
N ALA A 8 -11.50 -5.86 8.18
CA ALA A 8 -12.14 -6.43 7.00
C ALA A 8 -13.66 -6.35 7.07
N GLU A 9 -14.25 -6.62 8.24
CA GLU A 9 -15.70 -6.50 8.44
C GLU A 9 -16.19 -5.07 8.32
N HIS A 10 -15.47 -4.11 8.90
CA HIS A 10 -15.79 -2.70 8.74
C HIS A 10 -15.67 -2.24 7.28
N ALA A 11 -14.68 -2.76 6.54
CA ALA A 11 -14.56 -2.48 5.12
C ALA A 11 -15.77 -3.01 4.33
N ARG A 12 -16.27 -4.23 4.62
CA ARG A 12 -17.51 -4.77 4.00
C ARG A 12 -18.70 -3.86 4.28
N GLN A 13 -18.89 -3.41 5.51
CA GLN A 13 -19.98 -2.49 5.88
C GLN A 13 -19.89 -1.17 5.12
N ARG A 14 -18.68 -0.60 4.95
CA ARG A 14 -18.48 0.61 4.14
C ARG A 14 -18.84 0.38 2.67
N VAL A 15 -18.44 -0.75 2.10
CA VAL A 15 -18.77 -1.10 0.73
C VAL A 15 -20.27 -1.24 0.52
N GLU A 16 -20.96 -1.93 1.42
CA GLU A 16 -22.43 -2.07 1.33
C GLU A 16 -23.13 -0.71 1.42
N ALA A 17 -22.68 0.19 2.29
CA ALA A 17 -23.19 1.55 2.35
C ALA A 17 -22.89 2.37 1.06
N ALA A 18 -21.68 2.23 0.51
CA ALA A 18 -21.28 2.91 -0.73
C ALA A 18 -22.12 2.43 -1.93
N LYS A 19 -22.39 1.13 -2.04
CA LYS A 19 -23.24 0.54 -3.08
C LYS A 19 -24.69 1.07 -3.08
N GLN A 20 -25.19 1.52 -1.92
CA GLN A 20 -26.53 2.16 -1.84
C GLN A 20 -26.53 3.56 -2.49
N THR A 21 -25.38 4.24 -2.49
CA THR A 21 -25.25 5.58 -3.10
C THR A 21 -24.86 5.47 -4.57
N VAL A 22 -23.85 4.65 -4.87
CA VAL A 22 -23.37 4.37 -6.23
C VAL A 22 -23.36 2.84 -6.42
N PRO A 23 -24.31 2.25 -7.12
CA PRO A 23 -24.34 0.81 -7.35
C PRO A 23 -23.05 0.30 -8.03
N LEU A 24 -22.66 -0.96 -7.75
CA LEU A 24 -21.45 -1.58 -8.32
C LEU A 24 -21.38 -1.44 -9.84
N ALA A 25 -22.50 -1.70 -10.54
CA ALA A 25 -22.56 -1.59 -12.00
C ALA A 25 -22.20 -0.18 -12.49
N GLU A 26 -22.61 0.86 -11.76
CA GLU A 26 -22.33 2.25 -12.09
C GLU A 26 -20.87 2.62 -11.76
N ALA A 27 -20.35 2.23 -10.60
CA ALA A 27 -18.93 2.42 -10.25
C ALA A 27 -18.01 1.75 -11.28
N LYS A 28 -18.32 0.52 -11.66
CA LYS A 28 -17.62 -0.24 -12.71
C LYS A 28 -17.69 0.47 -14.06
N ARG A 29 -18.87 0.91 -14.49
CA ARG A 29 -19.06 1.64 -15.74
C ARG A 29 -18.24 2.93 -15.78
N GLN A 30 -18.26 3.71 -14.69
CA GLN A 30 -17.48 4.94 -14.56
C GLN A 30 -15.98 4.68 -14.60
N ALA A 31 -15.49 3.69 -13.84
CA ALA A 31 -14.08 3.33 -13.81
C ALA A 31 -13.55 2.84 -15.16
N LEU A 32 -14.36 2.05 -15.89
CA LEU A 32 -14.04 1.57 -17.24
C LEU A 32 -14.11 2.66 -18.31
N ALA A 33 -14.83 3.74 -18.08
CA ALA A 33 -14.89 4.90 -18.97
C ALA A 33 -13.61 5.77 -18.88
N LEU A 34 -12.85 5.65 -17.80
CA LEU A 34 -11.56 6.32 -17.68
C LEU A 34 -10.50 5.62 -18.54
N PRO A 35 -9.47 6.34 -19.02
CA PRO A 35 -8.35 5.73 -19.73
C PRO A 35 -7.73 4.60 -18.89
N LYS A 36 -7.42 3.47 -19.54
CA LYS A 36 -6.68 2.39 -18.89
C LYS A 36 -5.37 2.94 -18.39
N GLY A 37 -5.02 2.61 -17.14
CA GLY A 37 -3.72 2.95 -16.57
C GLY A 37 -2.59 2.18 -17.25
N ASP A 38 -1.37 2.56 -16.92
CA ASP A 38 -0.15 2.03 -17.52
C ASP A 38 0.76 1.35 -16.49
N PHE A 39 0.22 0.95 -15.33
CA PHE A 39 0.96 0.32 -14.23
C PHE A 39 2.10 1.21 -13.69
N ARG A 40 1.88 2.52 -13.63
CA ARG A 40 2.93 3.47 -13.23
C ARG A 40 3.49 3.24 -11.83
N PHE A 41 2.73 2.65 -10.90
CA PHE A 41 3.24 2.26 -9.58
C PHE A 41 4.27 1.12 -9.72
N GLU A 42 3.95 0.04 -10.43
CA GLU A 42 4.86 -1.07 -10.72
C GLU A 42 6.13 -0.58 -11.43
N LYS A 43 5.97 0.29 -12.45
CA LYS A 43 7.10 0.89 -13.18
C LYS A 43 7.99 1.74 -12.27
N ALA A 44 7.42 2.45 -11.30
CA ALA A 44 8.19 3.24 -10.36
C ALA A 44 9.05 2.38 -9.44
N LEU A 45 8.51 1.22 -9.00
CA LEU A 45 9.24 0.28 -8.14
C LEU A 45 10.28 -0.56 -8.91
N ALA A 46 10.11 -0.73 -10.22
CA ALA A 46 11.02 -1.51 -11.07
C ALA A 46 12.27 -0.73 -11.52
N LYS A 47 12.43 0.51 -11.13
CA LYS A 47 13.63 1.31 -11.45
C LYS A 47 14.87 0.74 -10.75
N PRO A 48 16.07 0.94 -11.28
CA PRO A 48 17.30 0.55 -10.61
C PRO A 48 17.43 1.19 -9.22
N GLY A 49 17.86 0.40 -8.25
CA GLY A 49 17.99 0.80 -6.84
C GLY A 49 16.77 0.43 -6.01
N LEU A 50 16.81 0.79 -4.73
CA LEU A 50 15.71 0.55 -3.81
C LEU A 50 14.70 1.70 -3.89
N ALA A 51 13.44 1.39 -4.23
CA ALA A 51 12.37 2.36 -4.28
C ALA A 51 11.78 2.67 -2.90
N PHE A 52 11.29 3.88 -2.69
CA PHE A 52 10.70 4.35 -1.44
C PHE A 52 9.22 4.66 -1.62
N ILE A 53 8.36 3.86 -0.96
CA ILE A 53 6.92 4.10 -0.84
C ILE A 53 6.70 4.86 0.47
N CYS A 54 6.43 6.16 0.39
CA CYS A 54 6.24 7.02 1.56
C CYS A 54 4.76 7.08 1.94
N GLU A 55 4.43 6.76 3.20
CA GLU A 55 3.04 6.61 3.62
C GLU A 55 2.52 7.82 4.38
N CYS A 56 1.40 8.38 3.90
CA CYS A 56 0.58 9.37 4.59
C CYS A 56 -0.37 8.65 5.57
N LYS A 57 -0.07 8.72 6.88
CA LYS A 57 -0.78 7.98 7.92
C LYS A 57 -1.01 8.82 9.17
N LYS A 58 -2.28 9.09 9.49
CA LYS A 58 -2.68 9.88 10.66
C LYS A 58 -2.64 9.09 11.96
N ALA A 59 -3.10 7.85 11.92
CA ALA A 59 -3.21 6.95 13.07
C ALA A 59 -2.99 5.49 12.66
N SER A 60 -2.87 4.60 13.63
CA SER A 60 -2.90 3.15 13.43
C SER A 60 -3.40 2.41 14.67
N PRO A 61 -3.94 1.16 14.53
CA PRO A 61 -4.39 0.37 15.69
C PRO A 61 -3.30 0.14 16.73
N SER A 62 -2.04 -0.02 16.30
CA SER A 62 -0.90 -0.34 17.17
C SER A 62 -0.28 0.86 17.87
N LYS A 63 -0.47 2.08 17.35
CA LYS A 63 0.20 3.30 17.82
C LYS A 63 -0.76 4.44 18.21
N GLY A 64 -2.06 4.24 17.98
CA GLY A 64 -3.05 5.30 18.14
C GLY A 64 -2.77 6.47 17.18
N LEU A 65 -2.98 7.68 17.67
CA LEU A 65 -2.76 8.91 16.91
C LEU A 65 -1.25 9.16 16.72
N ILE A 66 -0.79 9.21 15.46
CA ILE A 66 0.61 9.41 15.08
C ILE A 66 0.87 10.89 14.76
N ALA A 67 -0.04 11.48 13.99
CA ALA A 67 0.03 12.89 13.53
C ALA A 67 -1.27 13.60 13.88
N PRO A 68 -1.35 14.28 15.05
CA PRO A 68 -2.52 15.07 15.43
C PRO A 68 -2.84 16.15 14.40
N ASP A 69 -1.83 16.92 14.01
CA ASP A 69 -1.88 17.79 12.85
C ASP A 69 -1.45 16.97 11.61
N PHE A 70 -2.39 16.85 10.65
CA PHE A 70 -2.20 16.00 9.47
C PHE A 70 -2.48 16.79 8.18
N PRO A 71 -1.59 17.68 7.77
CA PRO A 71 -1.69 18.39 6.51
C PRO A 71 -1.30 17.47 5.35
N TYR A 72 -2.12 16.44 5.10
CA TYR A 72 -1.84 15.31 4.19
C TYR A 72 -1.39 15.75 2.79
N LEU A 73 -1.97 16.83 2.27
CA LEU A 73 -1.63 17.33 0.95
C LEU A 73 -0.22 17.92 0.91
N GLN A 74 0.14 18.67 1.96
CA GLN A 74 1.48 19.21 2.12
C GLN A 74 2.51 18.10 2.30
N ILE A 75 2.19 17.09 3.14
CA ILE A 75 3.03 15.90 3.36
C ILE A 75 3.29 15.16 2.04
N ALA A 76 2.25 14.94 1.23
CA ALA A 76 2.40 14.26 -0.05
C ALA A 76 3.30 15.04 -1.02
N LYS A 77 3.17 16.37 -1.07
CA LYS A 77 4.05 17.24 -1.88
C LYS A 77 5.50 17.22 -1.39
N GLU A 78 5.71 17.20 -0.07
CA GLU A 78 7.05 17.06 0.52
C GLU A 78 7.68 15.71 0.15
N TYR A 79 6.92 14.62 0.21
CA TYR A 79 7.39 13.30 -0.23
C TYR A 79 7.77 13.29 -1.73
N GLU A 80 6.93 13.88 -2.58
CA GLU A 80 7.24 14.01 -4.01
C GLU A 80 8.51 14.82 -4.23
N ALA A 81 8.63 15.99 -3.61
CA ALA A 81 9.80 16.86 -3.72
C ALA A 81 11.08 16.21 -3.18
N ALA A 82 10.97 15.38 -2.14
CA ALA A 82 12.07 14.59 -1.59
C ALA A 82 12.42 13.34 -2.43
N GLY A 83 11.71 13.12 -3.53
CA GLY A 83 11.97 12.03 -4.45
C GLY A 83 11.42 10.67 -3.99
N ALA A 84 10.25 10.64 -3.35
CA ALA A 84 9.52 9.39 -3.14
C ALA A 84 9.17 8.75 -4.50
N ASP A 85 9.35 7.43 -4.63
CA ASP A 85 9.02 6.72 -5.86
C ASP A 85 7.51 6.44 -5.95
N ALA A 86 6.86 6.27 -4.80
CA ALA A 86 5.42 6.15 -4.67
C ALA A 86 4.93 6.70 -3.33
N ILE A 87 3.64 7.04 -3.26
CA ILE A 87 2.98 7.50 -2.03
C ILE A 87 1.88 6.51 -1.66
N SER A 88 1.89 6.04 -0.42
CA SER A 88 0.83 5.22 0.16
C SER A 88 -0.13 6.12 0.95
N VAL A 89 -1.44 6.05 0.66
CA VAL A 89 -2.44 6.89 1.31
C VAL A 89 -3.45 6.02 2.04
N LEU A 90 -3.49 6.14 3.37
CA LEU A 90 -4.48 5.44 4.20
C LEU A 90 -5.87 6.03 3.95
N THR A 91 -6.84 5.18 3.58
CA THR A 91 -8.24 5.57 3.39
C THR A 91 -9.18 4.93 4.42
N GLU A 92 -8.69 4.00 5.25
CA GLU A 92 -9.49 3.38 6.31
C GLU A 92 -9.82 4.41 7.41
N PRO A 93 -11.15 4.69 7.69
CA PRO A 93 -11.53 5.86 8.47
C PRO A 93 -11.56 5.64 9.99
N LYS A 94 -11.74 4.40 10.48
CA LYS A 94 -12.02 4.15 11.89
C LYS A 94 -10.76 4.04 12.75
N TRP A 95 -9.79 3.26 12.32
CA TRP A 95 -8.56 2.99 13.08
C TRP A 95 -7.34 3.74 12.55
N PHE A 96 -7.33 4.02 11.26
CA PHE A 96 -6.24 4.79 10.64
C PHE A 96 -6.59 6.27 10.47
N LEU A 97 -7.85 6.65 10.71
CA LEU A 97 -8.36 8.02 10.54
C LEU A 97 -8.08 8.55 9.12
N GLY A 98 -8.11 7.65 8.14
CA GLY A 98 -7.96 7.94 6.72
C GLY A 98 -9.28 8.41 6.08
N MET A 99 -9.21 8.86 4.84
CA MET A 99 -10.39 9.27 4.06
C MET A 99 -10.10 9.10 2.57
N ASP A 100 -11.11 8.71 1.79
CA ASP A 100 -11.03 8.68 0.33
C ASP A 100 -10.74 10.07 -0.27
N ALA A 101 -11.22 11.13 0.38
CA ALA A 101 -10.91 12.50 0.00
C ALA A 101 -9.41 12.80 0.03
N TYR A 102 -8.66 12.26 1.00
CA TYR A 102 -7.21 12.44 1.04
C TYR A 102 -6.53 11.86 -0.20
N LEU A 103 -6.92 10.64 -0.58
CA LEU A 103 -6.39 10.01 -1.78
C LEU A 103 -6.72 10.83 -3.03
N LYS A 104 -7.98 11.22 -3.21
CA LYS A 104 -8.45 12.00 -4.36
C LYS A 104 -7.71 13.33 -4.52
N GLU A 105 -7.53 14.05 -3.42
CA GLU A 105 -6.84 15.34 -3.43
C GLU A 105 -5.33 15.17 -3.67
N ILE A 106 -4.69 14.18 -3.04
CA ILE A 106 -3.28 13.88 -3.26
C ILE A 106 -3.03 13.49 -4.72
N THR A 107 -3.80 12.55 -5.29
CA THR A 107 -3.63 12.11 -6.69
C THR A 107 -3.84 13.22 -7.71
N SER A 108 -4.62 14.25 -7.35
CA SER A 108 -4.83 15.43 -8.19
C SER A 108 -3.70 16.47 -8.07
N ALA A 109 -2.89 16.39 -7.01
CA ALA A 109 -1.89 17.42 -6.68
C ALA A 109 -0.43 16.98 -6.90
N VAL A 110 -0.18 15.66 -7.01
CA VAL A 110 1.15 15.10 -7.22
C VAL A 110 1.20 14.25 -8.49
N SER A 111 2.37 14.15 -9.10
CA SER A 111 2.63 13.28 -10.23
C SER A 111 3.09 11.88 -9.80
N THR A 112 3.57 11.75 -8.58
CA THR A 112 4.04 10.49 -7.96
C THR A 112 2.89 9.48 -7.88
N PRO A 113 3.07 8.20 -8.30
CA PRO A 113 2.02 7.21 -8.28
C PRO A 113 1.56 6.90 -6.84
N CYS A 114 0.23 6.87 -6.63
CA CYS A 114 -0.36 6.66 -5.32
C CYS A 114 -0.98 5.27 -5.17
N LEU A 115 -0.72 4.65 -4.01
CA LEU A 115 -1.35 3.42 -3.55
C LEU A 115 -2.54 3.77 -2.64
N ARG A 116 -3.74 3.25 -2.94
CA ARG A 116 -4.82 3.20 -1.96
C ARG A 116 -4.50 2.14 -0.92
N LYS A 117 -4.18 2.55 0.29
CA LYS A 117 -3.87 1.67 1.41
C LYS A 117 -5.13 1.49 2.27
N ASP A 118 -5.85 0.41 2.01
CA ASP A 118 -7.10 0.04 2.68
C ASP A 118 -7.24 -1.49 2.70
N PHE A 119 -8.27 -2.00 3.35
CA PHE A 119 -8.59 -3.43 3.43
C PHE A 119 -9.56 -3.77 2.29
N THR A 120 -9.01 -4.08 1.11
CA THR A 120 -9.79 -4.38 -0.10
C THR A 120 -10.47 -5.75 0.07
N VAL A 121 -11.79 -5.75 0.24
CA VAL A 121 -12.63 -6.95 0.49
C VAL A 121 -13.68 -7.21 -0.59
N ASP A 122 -13.82 -6.28 -1.54
CA ASP A 122 -14.83 -6.33 -2.61
C ASP A 122 -14.29 -5.64 -3.86
N GLU A 123 -14.67 -6.12 -5.05
CA GLU A 123 -14.28 -5.51 -6.34
C GLU A 123 -14.66 -4.03 -6.43
N TYR A 124 -15.71 -3.61 -5.74
CA TYR A 124 -16.15 -2.23 -5.67
C TYR A 124 -15.01 -1.28 -5.30
N MET A 125 -14.21 -1.66 -4.30
CA MET A 125 -13.10 -0.84 -3.80
C MET A 125 -12.00 -0.65 -4.85
N ILE A 126 -11.85 -1.58 -5.80
CA ILE A 126 -10.87 -1.48 -6.89
C ILE A 126 -11.35 -0.46 -7.93
N TYR A 127 -12.65 -0.51 -8.31
CA TYR A 127 -13.23 0.49 -9.20
C TYR A 127 -13.21 1.87 -8.56
N GLU A 128 -13.58 1.96 -7.29
CA GLU A 128 -13.53 3.20 -6.51
C GLU A 128 -12.09 3.77 -6.44
N ALA A 129 -11.08 2.94 -6.20
CA ALA A 129 -9.68 3.37 -6.23
C ALA A 129 -9.28 4.00 -7.57
N LYS A 130 -9.75 3.41 -8.69
CA LYS A 130 -9.55 3.98 -10.03
C LYS A 130 -10.19 5.35 -10.16
N LEU A 131 -11.42 5.53 -9.67
CA LEU A 131 -12.16 6.80 -9.70
C LEU A 131 -11.49 7.88 -8.81
N LEU A 132 -10.82 7.47 -7.73
CA LEU A 132 -10.05 8.34 -6.86
C LEU A 132 -8.65 8.68 -7.41
N GLY A 133 -8.28 8.15 -8.58
CA GLY A 133 -7.00 8.42 -9.23
C GLY A 133 -5.83 7.58 -8.71
N ALA A 134 -6.08 6.54 -7.92
CA ALA A 134 -5.03 5.63 -7.47
C ALA A 134 -4.30 4.97 -8.66
N SER A 135 -3.03 4.68 -8.48
CA SER A 135 -2.18 3.92 -9.41
C SER A 135 -2.04 2.46 -8.98
N ALA A 136 -2.35 2.18 -7.71
CA ALA A 136 -2.31 0.84 -7.13
C ALA A 136 -3.33 0.66 -6.01
N VAL A 137 -3.67 -0.59 -5.73
CA VAL A 137 -4.46 -1.02 -4.56
C VAL A 137 -3.70 -2.06 -3.75
N LEU A 138 -4.06 -2.19 -2.47
CA LEU A 138 -3.57 -3.23 -1.59
C LEU A 138 -4.51 -4.44 -1.62
N LEU A 139 -3.96 -5.63 -1.84
CA LEU A 139 -4.66 -6.91 -1.72
C LEU A 139 -3.97 -7.74 -0.62
N ILE A 140 -4.69 -8.12 0.43
CA ILE A 140 -4.12 -8.80 1.60
C ILE A 140 -4.51 -10.28 1.57
N CYS A 141 -3.53 -11.19 1.48
CA CYS A 141 -3.77 -12.63 1.41
C CYS A 141 -4.57 -13.16 2.60
N ALA A 142 -4.34 -12.61 3.79
CA ALA A 142 -4.99 -13.06 5.02
C ALA A 142 -6.52 -12.81 5.07
N ILE A 143 -7.06 -11.90 4.24
CA ILE A 143 -8.51 -11.56 4.22
C ILE A 143 -9.20 -11.91 2.91
N LEU A 144 -8.45 -12.40 1.92
CA LEU A 144 -8.97 -12.81 0.61
C LEU A 144 -8.76 -14.31 0.41
N ASP A 145 -9.73 -14.98 -0.17
CA ASP A 145 -9.53 -16.34 -0.66
C ASP A 145 -8.80 -16.35 -2.02
N ASP A 146 -8.45 -17.54 -2.52
CA ASP A 146 -7.67 -17.69 -3.76
C ASP A 146 -8.45 -17.24 -5.00
N ALA A 147 -9.77 -17.41 -5.00
CA ALA A 147 -10.64 -16.98 -6.10
C ALA A 147 -10.73 -15.45 -6.14
N GLN A 148 -10.98 -14.82 -5.00
CA GLN A 148 -11.01 -13.37 -4.85
C GLN A 148 -9.65 -12.74 -5.22
N LEU A 149 -8.55 -13.31 -4.74
CA LEU A 149 -7.21 -12.78 -5.04
C LEU A 149 -6.93 -12.79 -6.55
N LYS A 150 -7.26 -13.90 -7.23
CA LYS A 150 -7.12 -14.02 -8.68
C LYS A 150 -8.04 -13.07 -9.45
N GLU A 151 -9.30 -12.96 -9.03
CA GLU A 151 -10.29 -12.07 -9.64
C GLU A 151 -9.87 -10.60 -9.50
N TYR A 152 -9.47 -10.18 -8.30
CA TYR A 152 -9.08 -8.78 -8.04
C TYR A 152 -7.80 -8.40 -8.78
N LEU A 153 -6.85 -9.31 -8.91
CA LEU A 153 -5.68 -9.10 -9.77
C LEU A 153 -6.09 -8.89 -11.24
N ALA A 154 -7.04 -9.70 -11.75
CA ALA A 154 -7.54 -9.55 -13.12
C ALA A 154 -8.29 -8.21 -13.32
N ILE A 155 -9.08 -7.76 -12.34
CA ILE A 155 -9.76 -6.45 -12.38
C ILE A 155 -8.70 -5.33 -12.40
N CYS A 156 -7.69 -5.39 -11.55
CA CYS A 156 -6.59 -4.42 -11.55
C CYS A 156 -5.91 -4.36 -12.92
N ASP A 157 -5.61 -5.50 -13.52
CA ASP A 157 -5.00 -5.60 -14.86
C ASP A 157 -5.90 -4.99 -15.95
N GLY A 158 -7.19 -5.25 -15.87
CA GLY A 158 -8.18 -4.66 -16.77
C GLY A 158 -8.19 -3.13 -16.74
N LEU A 159 -8.05 -2.56 -15.54
CA LEU A 159 -8.03 -1.12 -15.29
C LEU A 159 -6.64 -0.47 -15.49
N GLY A 160 -5.57 -1.26 -15.62
CA GLY A 160 -4.18 -0.79 -15.65
C GLY A 160 -3.70 -0.24 -14.31
N LEU A 161 -4.29 -0.75 -13.21
CA LEU A 161 -3.83 -0.52 -11.85
C LEU A 161 -2.80 -1.58 -11.45
N SER A 162 -1.80 -1.20 -10.68
CA SER A 162 -0.94 -2.17 -9.99
C SER A 162 -1.65 -2.73 -8.76
N ALA A 163 -1.27 -3.94 -8.34
CA ALA A 163 -1.72 -4.53 -7.08
C ALA A 163 -0.50 -4.86 -6.21
N LEU A 164 -0.41 -4.24 -5.03
CA LEU A 164 0.51 -4.66 -3.99
C LEU A 164 -0.16 -5.79 -3.21
N VAL A 165 0.34 -7.02 -3.38
CA VAL A 165 -0.21 -8.20 -2.69
C VAL A 165 0.58 -8.42 -1.41
N GLU A 166 -0.07 -8.20 -0.26
CA GLU A 166 0.55 -8.34 1.06
C GLU A 166 0.45 -9.78 1.57
N ALA A 167 1.59 -10.32 2.04
CA ALA A 167 1.73 -11.63 2.63
C ALA A 167 2.56 -11.59 3.93
N HIS A 168 2.26 -12.49 4.89
CA HIS A 168 2.89 -12.55 6.20
C HIS A 168 3.70 -13.82 6.43
N ASP A 169 3.40 -14.89 5.70
CA ASP A 169 4.05 -16.18 5.85
C ASP A 169 4.26 -16.92 4.51
N ASP A 170 4.86 -18.10 4.59
CA ASP A 170 5.21 -18.91 3.43
C ASP A 170 3.99 -19.31 2.61
N ALA A 171 2.88 -19.69 3.27
CA ALA A 171 1.66 -20.13 2.60
C ALA A 171 1.00 -18.99 1.84
N GLU A 172 0.98 -17.78 2.42
CA GLU A 172 0.45 -16.58 1.78
C GLU A 172 1.32 -16.15 0.59
N VAL A 173 2.66 -16.24 0.70
CA VAL A 173 3.57 -16.01 -0.43
C VAL A 173 3.26 -16.96 -1.59
N ASP A 174 3.11 -18.25 -1.31
CA ASP A 174 2.79 -19.25 -2.34
C ASP A 174 1.43 -18.96 -2.99
N ARG A 175 0.42 -18.59 -2.22
CA ARG A 175 -0.91 -18.18 -2.72
C ARG A 175 -0.83 -16.95 -3.62
N ALA A 176 -0.11 -15.91 -3.20
CA ALA A 176 0.11 -14.70 -3.99
C ALA A 176 0.79 -14.99 -5.33
N LEU A 177 1.86 -15.80 -5.32
CA LEU A 177 2.58 -16.21 -6.53
C LEU A 177 1.71 -17.05 -7.46
N LYS A 178 0.92 -17.98 -6.92
CA LYS A 178 -0.01 -18.82 -7.69
C LYS A 178 -1.13 -17.99 -8.32
N ALA A 179 -1.59 -16.95 -7.64
CA ALA A 179 -2.59 -16.00 -8.17
C ALA A 179 -2.04 -15.09 -9.27
N GLY A 180 -0.70 -14.97 -9.41
CA GLY A 180 -0.05 -14.18 -10.43
C GLY A 180 0.39 -12.78 -9.96
N ALA A 181 0.62 -12.59 -8.66
CA ALA A 181 1.13 -11.34 -8.13
C ALA A 181 2.45 -10.91 -8.81
N ARG A 182 2.52 -9.66 -9.26
CA ARG A 182 3.75 -9.07 -9.82
C ARG A 182 4.50 -8.21 -8.80
N ILE A 183 3.79 -7.73 -7.78
CA ILE A 183 4.37 -6.99 -6.64
C ILE A 183 3.91 -7.71 -5.39
N LEU A 184 4.84 -8.15 -4.58
CA LEU A 184 4.57 -8.87 -3.33
C LEU A 184 5.18 -8.09 -2.16
N GLY A 185 4.30 -7.68 -1.24
CA GLY A 185 4.67 -7.02 -0.01
C GLY A 185 4.79 -8.04 1.13
N VAL A 186 5.92 -8.04 1.83
CA VAL A 186 6.07 -8.78 3.08
C VAL A 186 5.91 -7.81 4.23
N ASN A 187 4.83 -7.99 4.99
CA ASN A 187 4.60 -7.20 6.17
C ASN A 187 5.34 -7.80 7.39
N ASN A 188 6.33 -7.06 7.88
CA ASN A 188 7.10 -7.43 9.06
C ASN A 188 6.31 -7.25 10.37
N ARG A 189 5.14 -6.63 10.30
CA ARG A 189 4.26 -6.48 11.45
C ARG A 189 3.26 -7.63 11.50
N ASN A 190 3.27 -8.38 12.60
CA ASN A 190 2.23 -9.34 12.90
C ASN A 190 0.95 -8.59 13.28
N LEU A 191 -0.13 -8.79 12.51
CA LEU A 191 -1.40 -8.10 12.75
C LEU A 191 -2.20 -8.68 13.93
N LYS A 192 -1.74 -9.77 14.55
CA LYS A 192 -2.41 -10.37 15.71
C LYS A 192 -1.98 -9.74 17.04
N ASP A 193 -0.68 -9.39 17.15
CA ASP A 193 -0.06 -8.87 18.38
C ASP A 193 0.74 -7.58 18.18
N PHE A 194 0.82 -7.09 16.93
CA PHE A 194 1.54 -5.90 16.50
C PHE A 194 3.07 -5.95 16.67
N THR A 195 3.64 -7.09 16.99
CA THR A 195 5.09 -7.26 16.99
C THR A 195 5.66 -7.00 15.59
N VAL A 196 6.86 -6.45 15.53
CA VAL A 196 7.57 -6.17 14.28
C VAL A 196 8.86 -6.98 14.27
N ASP A 197 8.99 -7.86 13.29
CA ASP A 197 10.19 -8.67 13.05
C ASP A 197 10.67 -8.47 11.61
N THR A 198 11.70 -7.64 11.44
CA THR A 198 12.29 -7.37 10.12
C THR A 198 13.01 -8.58 9.52
N ALA A 199 13.33 -9.61 10.34
CA ALA A 199 13.84 -10.88 9.83
C ALA A 199 12.83 -11.62 8.95
N ASN A 200 11.52 -11.33 9.07
CA ASN A 200 10.48 -11.92 8.24
C ASN A 200 10.71 -11.64 6.74
N SER A 201 11.03 -10.39 6.39
CA SER A 201 11.38 -10.04 5.01
C SER A 201 12.57 -10.84 4.49
N ARG A 202 13.62 -11.01 5.30
CA ARG A 202 14.80 -11.81 4.93
C ARG A 202 14.44 -13.29 4.73
N ARG A 203 13.63 -13.84 5.62
CA ARG A 203 13.19 -15.25 5.58
C ARG A 203 12.37 -15.54 4.33
N LEU A 204 11.41 -14.68 4.00
CA LEU A 204 10.49 -14.89 2.88
C LEU A 204 11.09 -14.53 1.52
N ARG A 205 12.13 -13.67 1.49
CA ARG A 205 12.75 -13.23 0.24
C ARG A 205 13.19 -14.37 -0.67
N SER A 206 13.73 -15.46 -0.09
CA SER A 206 14.21 -16.61 -0.85
C SER A 206 13.11 -17.35 -1.63
N ARG A 207 11.84 -17.18 -1.24
CA ARG A 207 10.70 -17.78 -1.91
C ARG A 207 10.15 -16.93 -3.06
N ILE A 208 10.50 -15.64 -3.10
CA ILE A 208 9.98 -14.69 -4.07
C ILE A 208 10.88 -14.66 -5.31
N PRO A 209 10.38 -15.07 -6.50
CA PRO A 209 11.18 -15.06 -7.73
C PRO A 209 11.65 -13.63 -8.08
N LYS A 210 12.84 -13.51 -8.69
CA LYS A 210 13.42 -12.21 -9.09
C LYS A 210 12.55 -11.39 -10.05
N LYS A 211 11.66 -12.03 -10.79
CA LYS A 211 10.71 -11.36 -11.70
C LYS A 211 9.51 -10.71 -10.98
N VAL A 212 9.32 -10.98 -9.69
CA VAL A 212 8.28 -10.40 -8.84
C VAL A 212 8.93 -9.33 -7.99
N LEU A 213 8.41 -8.11 -8.04
CA LEU A 213 8.90 -7.00 -7.23
C LEU A 213 8.62 -7.27 -5.75
N PHE A 214 9.64 -7.19 -4.95
CA PHE A 214 9.57 -7.46 -3.51
C PHE A 214 9.58 -6.15 -2.71
N VAL A 215 8.51 -5.91 -1.96
CA VAL A 215 8.35 -4.76 -1.06
C VAL A 215 8.47 -5.22 0.38
N SER A 216 9.36 -4.59 1.17
CA SER A 216 9.40 -4.80 2.62
C SER A 216 8.55 -3.73 3.30
N GLU A 217 7.58 -4.15 4.10
CA GLU A 217 6.66 -3.26 4.81
C GLU A 217 6.88 -3.33 6.32
N SER A 218 6.79 -2.21 6.99
CA SER A 218 6.97 -2.03 8.43
C SER A 218 8.40 -2.27 8.95
N GLY A 219 8.78 -1.50 9.98
CA GLY A 219 10.00 -1.73 10.75
C GLY A 219 11.21 -0.90 10.35
N VAL A 220 11.20 -0.19 9.23
CA VAL A 220 12.31 0.68 8.81
C VAL A 220 12.38 1.95 9.66
N LYS A 221 13.54 2.21 10.26
CA LYS A 221 13.79 3.37 11.12
C LYS A 221 15.05 4.14 10.73
N THR A 222 16.07 3.46 10.20
CA THR A 222 17.40 3.99 9.94
C THR A 222 17.85 3.67 8.52
N ALA A 223 18.88 4.38 8.04
CA ALA A 223 19.54 4.08 6.76
C ALA A 223 20.17 2.67 6.76
N GLU A 224 20.60 2.17 7.93
CA GLU A 224 21.13 0.82 8.06
C GLU A 224 20.05 -0.25 7.82
N ASP A 225 18.83 -0.04 8.35
CA ASP A 225 17.69 -0.94 8.04
C ASP A 225 17.44 -0.99 6.54
N VAL A 226 17.48 0.18 5.87
CA VAL A 226 17.32 0.31 4.42
C VAL A 226 18.43 -0.45 3.68
N ALA A 227 19.68 -0.27 4.08
CA ALA A 227 20.82 -0.97 3.47
C ALA A 227 20.72 -2.50 3.61
N GLN A 228 20.27 -2.98 4.78
CA GLN A 228 20.04 -4.41 5.01
C GLN A 228 18.94 -4.98 4.09
N LEU A 229 17.85 -4.23 3.87
CA LEU A 229 16.77 -4.63 2.97
C LEU A 229 17.22 -4.63 1.51
N ALA A 230 18.00 -3.62 1.10
CA ALA A 230 18.62 -3.58 -0.22
C ALA A 230 19.57 -4.79 -0.43
N ALA A 231 20.37 -5.14 0.57
CA ALA A 231 21.31 -6.26 0.51
C ALA A 231 20.64 -7.62 0.34
N ILE A 232 19.41 -7.80 0.83
CA ILE A 232 18.63 -9.02 0.60
C ILE A 232 17.86 -8.99 -0.73
N GLY A 233 17.98 -7.90 -1.50
CA GLY A 233 17.34 -7.75 -2.80
C GLY A 233 15.88 -7.33 -2.71
N ALA A 234 15.52 -6.46 -1.78
CA ALA A 234 14.26 -5.75 -1.83
C ALA A 234 14.27 -4.75 -3.00
N ASP A 235 13.16 -4.67 -3.72
CA ASP A 235 12.96 -3.69 -4.79
C ASP A 235 12.39 -2.38 -4.23
N ALA A 236 11.63 -2.46 -3.13
CA ALA A 236 11.08 -1.29 -2.46
C ALA A 236 10.91 -1.48 -0.94
N VAL A 237 10.82 -0.35 -0.24
CA VAL A 237 10.44 -0.28 1.17
C VAL A 237 9.20 0.62 1.34
N LEU A 238 8.26 0.21 2.19
CA LEU A 238 7.10 1.02 2.57
C LEU A 238 7.31 1.56 3.98
N ILE A 239 7.36 2.88 4.12
CA ILE A 239 7.71 3.58 5.36
C ILE A 239 6.61 4.59 5.73
N GLY A 240 5.99 4.39 6.89
CA GLY A 240 4.95 5.29 7.40
C GLY A 240 5.37 5.96 8.71
N GLU A 241 5.34 5.25 9.84
CA GLU A 241 5.52 5.82 11.17
C GLU A 241 6.80 6.67 11.30
N THR A 242 7.93 6.17 10.80
CA THR A 242 9.23 6.85 10.86
C THR A 242 9.19 8.21 10.17
N LEU A 243 8.61 8.29 8.97
CA LEU A 243 8.49 9.54 8.24
C LEU A 243 7.44 10.47 8.86
N MET A 244 6.30 9.93 9.28
CA MET A 244 5.23 10.74 9.88
C MET A 244 5.64 11.41 11.19
N ARG A 245 6.49 10.76 12.01
CA ARG A 245 7.00 11.30 13.27
C ARG A 245 8.18 12.26 13.08
N ALA A 246 8.82 12.27 11.94
CA ALA A 246 9.95 13.16 11.68
C ALA A 246 9.47 14.62 11.60
N PRO A 247 10.15 15.55 12.29
CA PRO A 247 9.85 16.98 12.18
C PRO A 247 10.04 17.50 10.74
N ASP A 248 11.10 17.07 10.09
CA ASP A 248 11.40 17.32 8.67
C ASP A 248 11.39 15.98 7.92
N LYS A 249 10.33 15.79 7.13
CA LYS A 249 10.11 14.55 6.38
C LYS A 249 11.08 14.43 5.20
N THR A 250 11.43 15.56 4.60
CA THR A 250 12.38 15.61 3.50
C THR A 250 13.77 15.20 3.97
N ALA A 251 14.27 15.82 5.04
CA ALA A 251 15.57 15.45 5.63
C ALA A 251 15.58 13.97 6.07
N LYS A 252 14.49 13.49 6.69
CA LYS A 252 14.43 12.08 7.11
C LYS A 252 14.44 11.12 5.93
N LEU A 253 13.76 11.43 4.84
CA LEU A 253 13.79 10.59 3.65
C LEU A 253 15.18 10.59 3.00
N GLN A 254 15.87 11.73 2.96
CA GLN A 254 17.24 11.83 2.45
C GLN A 254 18.23 11.02 3.32
N GLU A 255 18.10 11.10 4.65
CA GLU A 255 18.86 10.27 5.59
C GLU A 255 18.65 8.77 5.30
N LEU A 256 17.39 8.34 5.18
CA LEU A 256 17.06 6.94 4.88
C LEU A 256 17.60 6.46 3.53
N LYS A 257 17.70 7.34 2.55
CA LYS A 257 18.31 7.07 1.24
C LYS A 257 19.85 7.04 1.29
N GLY A 258 20.46 7.39 2.42
CA GLY A 258 21.90 7.49 2.53
C GLY A 258 22.49 8.69 1.77
N LEU A 259 21.73 9.78 1.66
CA LEU A 259 22.12 11.01 0.94
C LEU A 259 22.55 12.15 1.88
N LEU A 260 22.55 11.92 3.20
CA LEU A 260 23.02 12.84 4.25
C LEU A 260 24.22 12.27 5.01
#